data_3ec2125c88b1c2663b3ea1f728bea09d
#
_entry.id   3ec2125c88b1c2663b3ea1f728bea09d
#
_cell.length_a   1.000
_cell.length_b   1.000
_cell.length_c   1.000
_cell.angle_alpha   90.00
_cell.angle_beta   90.00
_cell.angle_gamma   90.00
#
_symmetry.space_group_name_H-M   'P 1'
#
loop_
_entity.id
_entity.type
_entity.pdbx_description
1 polymer ?
#
loop_
_entity_poly.entity_id
_entity_poly.type
_entity_poly.pdbx_seq_one_letter_code
_entity_poly.pdbx_strand_id
1 'polypeptide(L)'
;INYYPENEYILFTNSALCNLKNDFSHELENKKLNLIYFECPVIRDVNESYVGIYSKFWLSIQLRSYALSIINADIILITSFFDGFRDNTLVSHDNTFKLPPIVSIIYDLIPLNHSDQYLNVDPEYKLFYLNKVKELSNLDALFSISESSRQEAAKYLDIDPKFIYNISSGCDERKFSLITPNSNIDSKFLGRFLLYCGATDPRKNLYRLIEAYASLPLDLIIKHKLVLTGPYTHEETILIKEWMITFGLPPEYVVFL
;
A
#
# COMPACT_ATOMS: atom_id res chain seq x y z
N ILE A 1 -0.46 13.24 14.40
CA ILE A 1 -0.12 13.39 15.85
C ILE A 1 0.62 14.71 16.09
N ASN A 2 1.73 14.97 15.41
CA ASN A 2 2.54 16.18 15.63
C ASN A 2 1.87 17.48 15.17
N TYR A 3 1.02 17.43 14.15
CA TYR A 3 0.33 18.61 13.59
C TYR A 3 -0.98 18.94 14.31
N TYR A 4 -1.61 17.98 14.96
CA TYR A 4 -2.88 18.12 15.67
C TYR A 4 -2.73 17.51 17.07
N PRO A 5 -1.98 18.17 17.94
CA PRO A 5 -1.67 17.67 19.28
C PRO A 5 -2.87 17.64 20.22
N GLU A 6 -3.95 18.30 19.88
CA GLU A 6 -5.21 18.29 20.60
C GLU A 6 -6.01 17.00 20.43
N ASN A 7 -5.75 16.24 19.35
CA ASN A 7 -6.45 14.98 19.09
C ASN A 7 -5.82 13.84 19.88
N GLU A 8 -6.65 12.90 20.30
CA GLU A 8 -6.25 11.61 20.82
C GLU A 8 -6.27 10.59 19.69
N TYR A 9 -5.21 9.79 19.58
CA TYR A 9 -5.07 8.79 18.54
C TYR A 9 -5.04 7.40 19.12
N ILE A 10 -5.84 6.49 18.54
CA ILE A 10 -5.87 5.08 18.92
C ILE A 10 -5.44 4.27 17.72
N LEU A 11 -4.32 3.56 17.83
CA LEU A 11 -3.91 2.56 16.86
C LEU A 11 -4.52 1.21 17.25
N PHE A 12 -5.52 0.80 16.49
CA PHE A 12 -6.21 -0.47 16.69
C PHE A 12 -5.70 -1.48 15.67
N THR A 13 -5.07 -2.54 16.14
CA THR A 13 -4.39 -3.50 15.27
C THR A 13 -4.59 -4.95 15.73
N ASN A 14 -4.42 -5.90 14.80
CA ASN A 14 -4.44 -7.32 15.12
C ASN A 14 -3.13 -7.72 15.82
N SER A 15 -3.24 -8.43 16.93
CA SER A 15 -2.09 -8.93 17.70
C SER A 15 -1.19 -9.89 16.90
N ALA A 16 -1.73 -10.58 15.90
CA ALA A 16 -0.97 -11.47 15.01
C ALA A 16 0.00 -10.71 14.07
N LEU A 17 -0.17 -9.39 13.91
CA LEU A 17 0.67 -8.55 13.05
C LEU A 17 1.78 -7.82 13.84
N CYS A 18 2.06 -8.24 15.07
CA CYS A 18 2.76 -7.43 16.03
C CYS A 18 4.28 -7.55 16.06
N ASN A 19 4.94 -6.54 15.47
CA ASN A 19 6.14 -5.92 16.05
C ASN A 19 6.03 -4.38 16.07
N LEU A 20 4.82 -3.87 16.07
CA LEU A 20 4.55 -2.42 15.94
C LEU A 20 5.07 -1.56 17.11
N LYS A 21 5.35 -2.16 18.29
CA LYS A 21 5.92 -1.40 19.42
C LYS A 21 7.25 -0.73 19.08
N ASN A 22 8.07 -1.37 18.25
CA ASN A 22 9.37 -0.82 17.85
C ASN A 22 9.20 0.29 16.81
N ASP A 23 8.19 0.18 15.94
CA ASP A 23 7.98 1.11 14.82
C ASP A 23 7.36 2.44 15.29
N PHE A 24 6.61 2.41 16.40
CA PHE A 24 5.90 3.57 16.97
C PHE A 24 6.39 3.93 18.39
N SER A 25 7.58 3.51 18.79
CA SER A 25 8.08 3.71 20.14
C SER A 25 8.10 5.19 20.56
N HIS A 26 8.53 6.08 19.68
CA HIS A 26 8.58 7.51 19.93
C HIS A 26 7.18 8.14 20.09
N GLU A 27 6.21 7.74 19.27
CA GLU A 27 4.83 8.22 19.34
C GLU A 27 4.09 7.68 20.56
N LEU A 28 4.39 6.45 20.98
CA LEU A 28 3.83 5.83 22.18
C LEU A 28 4.37 6.48 23.48
N GLU A 29 5.66 6.84 23.50
CA GLU A 29 6.28 7.54 24.63
C GLU A 29 5.66 8.92 24.87
N ASN A 30 5.19 9.59 23.83
CA ASN A 30 4.55 10.91 23.91
C ASN A 30 3.10 10.89 24.45
N LYS A 31 2.58 9.72 24.85
CA LYS A 31 1.23 9.52 25.42
C LYS A 31 0.05 10.04 24.59
N LYS A 32 0.26 10.34 23.31
CA LYS A 32 -0.77 10.83 22.40
C LYS A 32 -1.29 9.74 21.46
N LEU A 33 -0.62 8.60 21.47
CA LEU A 33 -1.00 7.42 20.73
C LEU A 33 -1.27 6.29 21.72
N ASN A 34 -2.50 5.81 21.75
CA ASN A 34 -2.89 4.62 22.47
C ASN A 34 -2.85 3.43 21.53
N LEU A 35 -2.20 2.35 21.93
CA LEU A 35 -2.13 1.13 21.16
C LEU A 35 -3.06 0.07 21.76
N ILE A 36 -4.06 -0.33 21.00
CA ILE A 36 -5.00 -1.37 21.38
C ILE A 36 -4.82 -2.56 20.44
N TYR A 37 -4.57 -3.72 21.03
CA TYR A 37 -4.48 -4.98 20.31
C TYR A 37 -5.83 -5.69 20.32
N PHE A 38 -6.23 -6.14 19.15
CA PHE A 38 -7.35 -7.04 18.95
C PHE A 38 -6.82 -8.40 18.54
N GLU A 39 -7.21 -9.44 19.24
CA GLU A 39 -6.89 -10.81 18.89
C GLU A 39 -8.01 -11.39 18.02
N CYS A 40 -7.68 -11.70 16.78
CA CYS A 40 -8.58 -12.28 15.81
C CYS A 40 -8.29 -13.77 15.68
N PRO A 41 -9.30 -14.66 15.70
CA PRO A 41 -9.09 -16.05 15.33
C PRO A 41 -8.44 -16.16 13.97
N VAL A 42 -7.48 -17.08 13.81
CA VAL A 42 -6.84 -17.34 12.51
C VAL A 42 -7.91 -17.74 11.51
N ILE A 43 -8.06 -16.93 10.46
CA ILE A 43 -9.13 -17.09 9.48
C ILE A 43 -8.76 -18.15 8.44
N ARG A 44 -7.48 -18.28 8.14
CA ARG A 44 -6.98 -19.24 7.14
C ARG A 44 -6.13 -20.32 7.80
N ASP A 45 -6.73 -21.50 7.96
CA ASP A 45 -5.99 -22.73 8.19
C ASP A 45 -6.17 -23.59 6.94
N VAL A 46 -5.05 -24.00 6.33
CA VAL A 46 -5.02 -24.78 5.08
C VAL A 46 -5.73 -26.14 5.22
N ASN A 47 -5.97 -26.57 6.45
CA ASN A 47 -6.57 -27.87 6.78
C ASN A 47 -8.05 -27.77 7.21
N GLU A 48 -8.65 -26.59 7.23
CA GLU A 48 -10.04 -26.45 7.66
C GLU A 48 -11.06 -26.64 6.53
N SER A 49 -12.21 -27.20 6.91
CA SER A 49 -13.36 -27.26 6.02
C SER A 49 -13.87 -25.84 5.70
N TYR A 50 -14.41 -25.66 4.51
CA TYR A 50 -14.99 -24.41 4.03
C TYR A 50 -15.97 -23.77 5.03
N VAL A 51 -16.77 -24.58 5.72
CA VAL A 51 -17.71 -24.14 6.76
C VAL A 51 -16.98 -23.56 7.98
N GLY A 52 -15.86 -24.18 8.39
CA GLY A 52 -15.06 -23.67 9.51
C GLY A 52 -14.43 -22.30 9.22
N ILE A 53 -13.92 -22.11 8.02
CA ILE A 53 -13.34 -20.82 7.57
C ILE A 53 -14.40 -19.71 7.59
N TYR A 54 -15.60 -19.96 7.05
CA TYR A 54 -16.67 -18.98 7.04
C TYR A 54 -17.14 -18.59 8.45
N SER A 55 -17.28 -19.56 9.32
CA SER A 55 -17.70 -19.31 10.70
C SER A 55 -16.67 -18.49 11.47
N LYS A 56 -15.38 -18.77 11.29
CA LYS A 56 -14.28 -18.01 11.90
C LYS A 56 -14.23 -16.59 11.35
N PHE A 57 -14.34 -16.41 10.05
CA PHE A 57 -14.33 -15.09 9.42
C PHE A 57 -15.48 -14.22 9.94
N TRP A 58 -16.69 -14.76 9.96
CA TRP A 58 -17.84 -14.05 10.49
C TRP A 58 -17.70 -13.71 11.98
N LEU A 59 -17.26 -14.66 12.79
CA LEU A 59 -17.02 -14.43 14.21
C LEU A 59 -15.97 -13.34 14.44
N SER A 60 -14.91 -13.34 13.64
CA SER A 60 -13.85 -12.33 13.70
C SER A 60 -14.36 -10.93 13.38
N ILE A 61 -15.26 -10.80 12.38
CA ILE A 61 -15.94 -9.54 12.08
C ILE A 61 -16.77 -9.07 13.27
N GLN A 62 -17.53 -9.96 13.91
CA GLN A 62 -18.37 -9.62 15.07
C GLN A 62 -17.52 -9.17 16.26
N LEU A 63 -16.47 -9.92 16.58
CA LEU A 63 -15.54 -9.57 17.66
C LEU A 63 -14.85 -8.23 17.40
N ARG A 64 -14.39 -7.99 16.18
CA ARG A 64 -13.80 -6.70 15.80
C ARG A 64 -14.80 -5.56 15.93
N SER A 65 -16.01 -5.74 15.43
CA SER A 65 -17.06 -4.72 15.49
C SER A 65 -17.47 -4.42 16.93
N TYR A 66 -17.58 -5.44 17.78
CA TYR A 66 -17.79 -5.24 19.20
C TYR A 66 -16.63 -4.48 19.86
N ALA A 67 -15.39 -4.88 19.61
CA ALA A 67 -14.22 -4.17 20.15
C ALA A 67 -14.19 -2.69 19.72
N LEU A 68 -14.48 -2.39 18.45
CA LEU A 68 -14.58 -1.03 17.95
C LEU A 68 -15.72 -0.23 18.60
N SER A 69 -16.85 -0.89 18.92
CA SER A 69 -18.02 -0.22 19.53
C SER A 69 -17.78 0.24 20.98
N ILE A 70 -16.85 -0.42 21.68
CA ILE A 70 -16.50 -0.06 23.07
C ILE A 70 -15.32 0.92 23.15
N ILE A 71 -14.58 1.13 22.05
CA ILE A 71 -13.59 2.19 21.94
C ILE A 71 -14.35 3.49 21.70
N ASN A 72 -14.33 4.41 22.67
CA ASN A 72 -15.03 5.68 22.57
C ASN A 72 -14.33 6.65 21.60
N ALA A 73 -14.33 6.29 20.31
CA ALA A 73 -13.75 7.09 19.24
C ALA A 73 -14.81 7.93 18.53
N ASP A 74 -14.44 9.12 18.07
CA ASP A 74 -15.33 9.99 17.28
C ASP A 74 -15.41 9.54 15.81
N ILE A 75 -14.34 8.90 15.30
CA ILE A 75 -14.22 8.42 13.91
C ILE A 75 -13.27 7.23 13.85
N ILE A 76 -13.56 6.31 12.93
CA ILE A 76 -12.68 5.18 12.60
C ILE A 76 -12.08 5.44 11.21
N LEU A 77 -10.75 5.51 11.13
CA LEU A 77 -10.03 5.60 9.86
C LEU A 77 -9.39 4.26 9.51
N ILE A 78 -9.76 3.69 8.37
CA ILE A 78 -9.13 2.52 7.79
C ILE A 78 -8.09 2.99 6.76
N THR A 79 -6.82 2.73 7.04
CA THR A 79 -5.72 3.22 6.20
C THR A 79 -5.44 2.36 4.97
N SER A 80 -5.78 1.06 5.02
CA SER A 80 -5.63 0.13 3.90
C SER A 80 -6.81 -0.85 3.87
N PHE A 81 -7.72 -0.67 2.92
CA PHE A 81 -9.00 -1.40 2.91
C PHE A 81 -8.92 -2.78 2.24
N PHE A 82 -8.01 -2.93 1.28
CA PHE A 82 -7.86 -4.15 0.49
C PHE A 82 -6.91 -5.19 1.10
N ASP A 83 -6.46 -4.98 2.35
CA ASP A 83 -5.67 -5.97 3.08
C ASP A 83 -6.51 -7.18 3.50
N GLY A 84 -5.86 -8.32 3.78
CA GLY A 84 -6.49 -9.54 4.28
C GLY A 84 -6.72 -10.62 3.22
N PHE A 85 -6.19 -10.49 2.00
CA PHE A 85 -6.30 -11.56 1.00
C PHE A 85 -5.38 -12.74 1.30
N ARG A 86 -4.13 -12.49 1.66
CA ARG A 86 -3.11 -13.54 1.92
C ARG A 86 -2.61 -13.57 3.37
N ASP A 87 -3.14 -12.71 4.20
CA ASP A 87 -2.82 -12.59 5.62
C ASP A 87 -4.10 -12.58 6.45
N ASN A 88 -3.96 -12.49 7.78
CA ASN A 88 -5.07 -12.44 8.72
C ASN A 88 -5.52 -11.02 9.06
N THR A 89 -5.23 -10.03 8.21
CA THR A 89 -5.72 -8.67 8.39
C THR A 89 -7.22 -8.63 8.19
N LEU A 90 -7.92 -8.06 9.15
CA LEU A 90 -9.37 -7.91 9.12
C LEU A 90 -9.73 -6.43 9.20
N VAL A 91 -10.30 -5.89 8.13
CA VAL A 91 -10.79 -4.50 8.06
C VAL A 91 -12.31 -4.40 7.98
N SER A 92 -12.99 -5.48 7.61
CA SER A 92 -14.45 -5.55 7.51
C SER A 92 -15.11 -5.36 8.88
N HIS A 93 -16.30 -4.80 8.88
CA HIS A 93 -17.13 -4.57 10.07
C HIS A 93 -18.57 -5.02 9.82
N ASP A 94 -19.31 -5.13 10.90
CA ASP A 94 -20.72 -5.50 10.90
C ASP A 94 -21.56 -4.39 11.55
N ASN A 95 -22.74 -4.17 11.03
CA ASN A 95 -23.65 -3.13 11.49
C ASN A 95 -24.52 -3.55 12.70
N THR A 96 -24.28 -4.72 13.28
CA THR A 96 -24.98 -5.19 14.50
C THR A 96 -24.68 -4.27 15.70
N PHE A 97 -23.47 -3.69 15.73
CA PHE A 97 -23.05 -2.76 16.76
C PHE A 97 -23.11 -1.32 16.25
N LYS A 98 -23.50 -0.41 17.14
CA LYS A 98 -23.42 1.03 16.82
C LYS A 98 -21.96 1.45 16.81
N LEU A 99 -21.44 1.72 15.63
CA LEU A 99 -20.08 2.21 15.42
C LEU A 99 -20.07 3.72 15.17
N PRO A 100 -18.99 4.42 15.49
CA PRO A 100 -18.77 5.79 15.02
C PRO A 100 -18.62 5.78 13.48
N PRO A 101 -18.67 6.96 12.83
CA PRO A 101 -18.43 7.05 11.39
C PRO A 101 -17.14 6.35 10.96
N ILE A 102 -17.23 5.55 9.90
CA ILE A 102 -16.09 4.80 9.36
C ILE A 102 -15.71 5.39 8.02
N VAL A 103 -14.46 5.80 7.91
CA VAL A 103 -13.88 6.33 6.69
C VAL A 103 -12.66 5.52 6.26
N SER A 104 -12.36 5.49 4.97
CA SER A 104 -11.18 4.78 4.47
C SER A 104 -10.37 5.61 3.51
N ILE A 105 -9.04 5.40 3.54
CA ILE A 105 -8.16 5.89 2.50
C ILE A 105 -8.29 4.97 1.29
N ILE A 106 -8.51 5.56 0.11
CA ILE A 106 -8.50 4.87 -1.17
C ILE A 106 -7.29 5.34 -1.99
N TYR A 107 -6.42 4.39 -2.33
CA TYR A 107 -5.21 4.65 -3.12
C TYR A 107 -5.53 4.67 -4.60
N ASP A 108 -6.09 3.60 -5.11
CA ASP A 108 -6.56 3.46 -6.50
C ASP A 108 -7.57 2.31 -6.62
N LEU A 109 -8.20 2.21 -7.78
CA LEU A 109 -9.03 1.09 -8.19
C LEU A 109 -8.51 0.47 -9.51
N ILE A 110 -7.20 0.50 -9.70
CA ILE A 110 -6.52 -0.03 -10.89
C ILE A 110 -6.97 -1.45 -11.25
N PRO A 111 -7.16 -2.39 -10.30
CA PRO A 111 -7.67 -3.72 -10.63
C PRO A 111 -9.03 -3.72 -11.35
N LEU A 112 -9.91 -2.74 -11.11
CA LEU A 112 -11.17 -2.63 -11.87
C LEU A 112 -10.95 -2.11 -13.29
N ASN A 113 -10.01 -1.16 -13.47
CA ASN A 113 -9.69 -0.60 -14.77
C ASN A 113 -8.96 -1.60 -15.68
N HIS A 114 -8.19 -2.51 -15.08
CA HIS A 114 -7.34 -3.48 -15.75
C HIS A 114 -7.63 -4.91 -15.28
N SER A 115 -8.92 -5.28 -15.28
CA SER A 115 -9.40 -6.54 -14.71
C SER A 115 -8.75 -7.77 -15.34
N ASP A 116 -8.42 -7.75 -16.62
CA ASP A 116 -7.75 -8.86 -17.31
C ASP A 116 -6.35 -9.13 -16.76
N GLN A 117 -5.66 -8.10 -16.29
CA GLN A 117 -4.30 -8.23 -15.75
C GLN A 117 -4.29 -8.56 -14.26
N TYR A 118 -5.30 -8.11 -13.49
CA TYR A 118 -5.26 -8.20 -12.03
C TYR A 118 -6.35 -9.09 -11.43
N LEU A 119 -7.56 -9.09 -11.98
CA LEU A 119 -8.68 -9.81 -11.38
C LEU A 119 -8.95 -11.14 -12.10
N ASN A 120 -8.85 -11.18 -13.44
CA ASN A 120 -9.21 -12.38 -14.20
C ASN A 120 -8.15 -13.48 -14.13
N VAL A 121 -6.95 -13.16 -13.65
CA VAL A 121 -5.84 -14.11 -13.49
C VAL A 121 -5.94 -14.95 -12.21
N ASP A 122 -6.66 -14.45 -11.20
CA ASP A 122 -6.87 -15.12 -9.90
C ASP A 122 -8.34 -14.97 -9.48
N PRO A 123 -9.17 -16.01 -9.70
CA PRO A 123 -10.60 -15.97 -9.34
C PRO A 123 -10.89 -15.76 -7.86
N GLU A 124 -10.02 -16.24 -6.96
CA GLU A 124 -10.18 -16.05 -5.52
C GLU A 124 -9.91 -14.59 -5.13
N TYR A 125 -8.82 -14.04 -5.66
CA TYR A 125 -8.52 -12.61 -5.48
C TYR A 125 -9.61 -11.72 -6.06
N LYS A 126 -10.13 -12.07 -7.24
CA LYS A 126 -11.25 -11.35 -7.85
C LYS A 126 -12.47 -11.30 -6.94
N LEU A 127 -12.86 -12.45 -6.39
CA LEU A 127 -14.01 -12.53 -5.48
C LEU A 127 -13.77 -11.68 -4.23
N PHE A 128 -12.60 -11.81 -3.60
CA PHE A 128 -12.19 -11.02 -2.46
C PHE A 128 -12.26 -9.51 -2.78
N TYR A 129 -11.62 -9.09 -3.87
CA TYR A 129 -11.52 -7.69 -4.26
C TYR A 129 -12.91 -7.07 -4.54
N LEU A 130 -13.77 -7.76 -5.27
CA LEU A 130 -15.11 -7.28 -5.58
C LEU A 130 -16.00 -7.20 -4.32
N ASN A 131 -15.82 -8.08 -3.35
CA ASN A 131 -16.50 -7.97 -2.06
C ASN A 131 -16.02 -6.73 -1.29
N LYS A 132 -14.71 -6.46 -1.28
CA LYS A 132 -14.14 -5.23 -0.68
C LYS A 132 -14.66 -3.97 -1.36
N VAL A 133 -14.81 -3.96 -2.67
CA VAL A 133 -15.42 -2.84 -3.42
C VAL A 133 -16.86 -2.57 -2.95
N LYS A 134 -17.67 -3.62 -2.73
CA LYS A 134 -19.01 -3.46 -2.18
C LYS A 134 -19.03 -2.94 -0.74
N GLU A 135 -18.09 -3.42 0.09
CA GLU A 135 -17.94 -2.94 1.47
C GLU A 135 -17.55 -1.45 1.49
N LEU A 136 -16.65 -1.00 0.60
CA LEU A 136 -16.26 0.41 0.48
C LEU A 136 -17.46 1.33 0.22
N SER A 137 -18.41 0.89 -0.59
CA SER A 137 -19.62 1.68 -0.92
C SER A 137 -20.56 1.88 0.28
N ASN A 138 -20.36 1.14 1.36
CA ASN A 138 -21.15 1.25 2.59
C ASN A 138 -20.47 2.08 3.70
N LEU A 139 -19.30 2.66 3.41
CA LEU A 139 -18.62 3.54 4.37
C LEU A 139 -19.21 4.94 4.36
N ASP A 140 -19.00 5.67 5.46
CA ASP A 140 -19.55 7.02 5.61
C ASP A 140 -18.82 8.04 4.72
N ALA A 141 -17.52 7.84 4.46
CA ALA A 141 -16.77 8.65 3.50
C ALA A 141 -15.49 7.94 3.03
N LEU A 142 -14.95 8.43 1.91
CA LEU A 142 -13.68 7.98 1.34
C LEU A 142 -12.70 9.13 1.20
N PHE A 143 -11.44 8.88 1.52
CA PHE A 143 -10.32 9.81 1.39
C PHE A 143 -9.40 9.34 0.27
N SER A 144 -9.50 9.94 -0.91
CA SER A 144 -8.66 9.59 -2.05
C SER A 144 -7.30 10.31 -1.99
N ILE A 145 -6.24 9.64 -2.39
CA ILE A 145 -4.88 10.20 -2.40
C ILE A 145 -4.62 11.15 -3.59
N SER A 146 -5.54 11.25 -4.52
CA SER A 146 -5.43 12.11 -5.70
C SER A 146 -6.80 12.39 -6.30
N GLU A 147 -6.87 13.40 -7.17
CA GLU A 147 -8.09 13.66 -7.92
C GLU A 147 -8.44 12.52 -8.90
N SER A 148 -7.43 11.87 -9.48
CA SER A 148 -7.64 10.67 -10.31
C SER A 148 -8.31 9.54 -9.52
N SER A 149 -7.80 9.24 -8.32
CA SER A 149 -8.40 8.21 -7.45
C SER A 149 -9.81 8.59 -6.98
N ARG A 150 -10.08 9.90 -6.77
CA ARG A 150 -11.41 10.40 -6.46
C ARG A 150 -12.39 10.15 -7.60
N GLN A 151 -11.98 10.42 -8.83
CA GLN A 151 -12.79 10.20 -10.02
C GLN A 151 -13.02 8.71 -10.29
N GLU A 152 -12.02 7.85 -10.07
CA GLU A 152 -12.18 6.40 -10.13
C GLU A 152 -13.17 5.90 -9.11
N ALA A 153 -13.06 6.34 -7.85
CA ALA A 153 -14.01 5.98 -6.81
C ALA A 153 -15.44 6.41 -7.16
N ALA A 154 -15.64 7.64 -7.62
CA ALA A 154 -16.95 8.13 -8.06
C ALA A 154 -17.52 7.37 -9.27
N LYS A 155 -16.67 6.78 -10.10
CA LYS A 155 -17.08 6.00 -11.27
C LYS A 155 -17.47 4.56 -10.93
N TYR A 156 -16.74 3.93 -10.02
CA TYR A 156 -16.83 2.49 -9.79
C TYR A 156 -17.56 2.10 -8.50
N LEU A 157 -17.66 3.02 -7.53
CA LEU A 157 -18.31 2.75 -6.26
C LEU A 157 -19.72 3.34 -6.24
N ASP A 158 -20.63 2.61 -5.61
CA ASP A 158 -21.99 3.09 -5.35
C ASP A 158 -21.99 3.96 -4.08
N ILE A 159 -21.34 5.12 -4.16
CA ILE A 159 -21.27 6.12 -3.08
C ILE A 159 -21.48 7.51 -3.68
N ASP A 160 -22.25 8.37 -2.98
CA ASP A 160 -22.45 9.75 -3.43
C ASP A 160 -21.08 10.48 -3.48
N PRO A 161 -20.69 11.05 -4.65
CA PRO A 161 -19.39 11.72 -4.83
C PRO A 161 -19.09 12.83 -3.82
N LYS A 162 -20.10 13.40 -3.16
CA LYS A 162 -19.92 14.40 -2.10
C LYS A 162 -19.24 13.84 -0.84
N PHE A 163 -19.26 12.50 -0.66
CA PHE A 163 -18.58 11.81 0.43
C PHE A 163 -17.21 11.26 0.04
N ILE A 164 -16.70 11.61 -1.14
CA ILE A 164 -15.37 11.25 -1.60
C ILE A 164 -14.49 12.50 -1.62
N TYR A 165 -13.56 12.58 -0.70
CA TYR A 165 -12.70 13.76 -0.49
C TYR A 165 -11.29 13.48 -1.01
N ASN A 166 -10.76 14.36 -1.86
CA ASN A 166 -9.35 14.31 -2.23
C ASN A 166 -8.52 14.93 -1.10
N ILE A 167 -7.75 14.09 -0.40
CA ILE A 167 -6.84 14.51 0.67
C ILE A 167 -5.40 14.69 0.19
N SER A 168 -5.13 14.35 -1.09
CA SER A 168 -3.79 14.29 -1.68
C SER A 168 -2.85 13.31 -0.95
N SER A 169 -1.60 13.26 -1.38
CA SER A 169 -0.56 12.48 -0.71
C SER A 169 0.42 13.42 -0.04
N GLY A 170 0.67 13.18 1.24
CA GLY A 170 1.66 13.93 2.01
C GLY A 170 3.07 13.41 1.80
N CYS A 171 4.05 14.23 2.11
CA CYS A 171 5.46 13.88 2.16
C CYS A 171 6.04 14.31 3.50
N ASP A 172 6.87 13.48 4.11
CA ASP A 172 7.58 13.86 5.33
C ASP A 172 8.78 14.76 4.96
N GLU A 173 8.60 16.07 5.11
CA GLU A 173 9.63 17.07 4.79
C GLU A 173 10.95 16.85 5.55
N ARG A 174 10.92 16.22 6.72
CA ARG A 174 12.13 15.89 7.49
C ARG A 174 12.98 14.83 6.80
N LYS A 175 12.33 13.90 6.08
CA LYS A 175 12.99 12.83 5.31
C LYS A 175 13.41 13.29 3.90
N PHE A 176 12.67 14.24 3.34
CA PHE A 176 12.85 14.71 1.96
C PHE A 176 13.28 16.18 1.90
N SER A 177 13.90 16.70 2.97
CA SER A 177 14.52 18.02 2.95
C SER A 177 15.83 17.98 2.14
N LEU A 178 16.21 19.14 1.57
CA LEU A 178 17.53 19.36 0.96
C LEU A 178 18.62 19.37 2.03
N ILE A 179 18.74 18.28 2.77
CA ILE A 179 19.86 18.10 3.71
C ILE A 179 21.09 17.77 2.88
N THR A 180 22.20 18.43 3.21
CA THR A 180 23.53 18.07 2.74
C THR A 180 23.71 16.55 2.77
N PRO A 181 24.12 15.92 1.66
CA PRO A 181 24.23 14.47 1.58
C PRO A 181 25.02 13.95 2.78
N ASN A 182 24.39 13.03 3.52
CA ASN A 182 25.14 12.25 4.48
C ASN A 182 26.30 11.59 3.71
N SER A 183 27.52 11.85 4.08
CA SER A 183 28.75 11.54 3.36
C SER A 183 29.01 10.04 3.12
N ASN A 184 28.04 9.17 3.43
CA ASN A 184 28.13 7.72 3.29
C ASN A 184 27.73 7.18 1.91
N ILE A 185 27.08 8.00 1.08
CA ILE A 185 26.93 7.64 -0.34
C ILE A 185 28.13 8.23 -1.05
N ASP A 186 29.06 7.39 -1.44
CA ASP A 186 30.23 7.82 -2.23
C ASP A 186 29.73 8.25 -3.62
N SER A 187 29.23 9.50 -3.69
CA SER A 187 28.72 10.13 -4.92
C SER A 187 29.78 10.17 -6.02
N LYS A 188 31.07 9.99 -5.69
CA LYS A 188 32.15 9.82 -6.63
C LYS A 188 32.07 8.52 -7.41
N PHE A 189 31.39 7.50 -6.86
CA PHE A 189 31.26 6.19 -7.51
C PHE A 189 30.22 6.18 -8.65
N LEU A 190 29.18 7.00 -8.56
CA LEU A 190 28.08 7.00 -9.53
C LEU A 190 28.24 8.08 -10.62
N GLY A 191 28.98 9.16 -10.35
CA GLY A 191 29.05 10.29 -11.27
C GLY A 191 27.68 10.91 -11.51
N ARG A 192 27.36 11.26 -12.76
CA ARG A 192 26.02 11.64 -13.18
C ARG A 192 25.20 10.41 -13.48
N PHE A 193 23.93 10.41 -13.09
CA PHE A 193 23.06 9.26 -13.30
C PHE A 193 21.61 9.66 -13.55
N LEU A 194 20.87 8.75 -14.17
CA LEU A 194 19.41 8.75 -14.22
C LEU A 194 18.93 7.79 -13.13
N LEU A 195 18.04 8.24 -12.26
CA LEU A 195 17.50 7.42 -11.18
C LEU A 195 16.11 6.93 -11.53
N TYR A 196 15.89 5.64 -11.42
CA TYR A 196 14.57 5.02 -11.40
C TYR A 196 14.32 4.42 -10.01
N CYS A 197 13.22 4.87 -9.38
CA CYS A 197 12.73 4.32 -8.11
C CYS A 197 11.43 3.56 -8.36
N GLY A 198 11.46 2.24 -8.27
CA GLY A 198 10.25 1.46 -8.50
C GLY A 198 10.51 -0.04 -8.63
N ALA A 199 9.42 -0.79 -8.75
CA ALA A 199 9.41 -2.23 -8.98
C ALA A 199 9.31 -2.56 -10.48
N THR A 200 9.32 -3.86 -10.79
CA THR A 200 9.15 -4.42 -12.15
C THR A 200 7.68 -4.53 -12.59
N ASP A 201 6.74 -4.01 -11.78
CA ASP A 201 5.32 -3.99 -12.15
C ASP A 201 5.15 -3.47 -13.60
N PRO A 202 4.44 -4.19 -14.49
CA PRO A 202 4.26 -3.82 -15.90
C PRO A 202 3.75 -2.38 -16.09
N ARG A 203 2.96 -1.85 -15.16
CA ARG A 203 2.47 -0.46 -15.19
C ARG A 203 3.58 0.58 -15.09
N LYS A 204 4.72 0.22 -14.45
CA LYS A 204 5.88 1.10 -14.32
C LYS A 204 6.73 1.15 -15.58
N ASN A 205 6.48 0.22 -16.51
CA ASN A 205 7.06 0.17 -17.85
C ASN A 205 8.61 0.22 -17.87
N LEU A 206 9.23 -0.47 -16.92
CA LEU A 206 10.69 -0.52 -16.80
C LEU A 206 11.35 -1.07 -18.08
N TYR A 207 10.70 -2.02 -18.75
CA TYR A 207 11.16 -2.56 -20.04
C TYR A 207 11.42 -1.45 -21.07
N ARG A 208 10.44 -0.53 -21.23
CA ARG A 208 10.56 0.59 -22.17
C ARG A 208 11.57 1.65 -21.72
N LEU A 209 11.73 1.81 -20.40
CA LEU A 209 12.79 2.68 -19.88
C LEU A 209 14.18 2.16 -20.29
N ILE A 210 14.43 0.85 -20.16
CA ILE A 210 15.71 0.24 -20.54
C ILE A 210 15.91 0.32 -22.06
N GLU A 211 14.88 0.07 -22.87
CA GLU A 211 14.91 0.23 -24.33
C GLU A 211 15.28 1.67 -24.73
N ALA A 212 14.58 2.65 -24.12
CA ALA A 212 14.82 4.06 -24.41
C ALA A 212 16.23 4.51 -23.96
N TYR A 213 16.70 4.05 -22.79
CA TYR A 213 18.04 4.34 -22.32
C TYR A 213 19.11 3.72 -23.23
N ALA A 214 18.93 2.48 -23.67
CA ALA A 214 19.82 1.81 -24.62
C ALA A 214 19.88 2.52 -26.00
N SER A 215 18.84 3.24 -26.37
CA SER A 215 18.76 4.01 -27.61
C SER A 215 19.48 5.37 -27.57
N LEU A 216 19.97 5.79 -26.41
CA LEU A 216 20.71 7.03 -26.27
C LEU A 216 22.07 6.98 -26.97
N PRO A 217 22.62 8.10 -27.43
CA PRO A 217 24.00 8.17 -27.88
C PRO A 217 24.97 7.64 -26.80
N LEU A 218 25.96 6.88 -27.23
CA LEU A 218 26.90 6.20 -26.32
C LEU A 218 27.62 7.17 -25.36
N ASP A 219 27.93 8.38 -25.81
CA ASP A 219 28.57 9.41 -24.99
C ASP A 219 27.64 9.89 -23.84
N LEU A 220 26.32 9.82 -24.00
CA LEU A 220 25.37 10.09 -22.94
C LEU A 220 25.26 8.92 -21.96
N ILE A 221 25.22 7.70 -22.45
CA ILE A 221 25.19 6.48 -21.62
C ILE A 221 26.45 6.41 -20.72
N ILE A 222 27.62 6.67 -21.28
CA ILE A 222 28.89 6.70 -20.55
C ILE A 222 28.87 7.76 -19.44
N LYS A 223 28.31 8.92 -19.71
CA LYS A 223 28.26 10.04 -18.76
C LYS A 223 27.17 9.90 -17.69
N HIS A 224 26.09 9.19 -17.98
CA HIS A 224 24.90 9.13 -17.14
C HIS A 224 24.43 7.68 -16.97
N LYS A 225 24.97 6.98 -15.99
CA LYS A 225 24.52 5.61 -15.69
C LYS A 225 23.03 5.57 -15.33
N LEU A 226 22.35 4.48 -15.67
CA LEU A 226 21.00 4.21 -15.19
C LEU A 226 21.09 3.49 -13.84
N VAL A 227 20.55 4.12 -12.81
CA VAL A 227 20.51 3.57 -11.45
C VAL A 227 19.11 3.11 -11.15
N LEU A 228 18.96 1.83 -10.88
CA LEU A 228 17.70 1.20 -10.51
C LEU A 228 17.70 0.95 -9.00
N THR A 229 16.74 1.52 -8.30
CA THR A 229 16.54 1.29 -6.87
C THR A 229 15.14 0.76 -6.60
N GLY A 230 15.07 -0.36 -5.87
CA GLY A 230 13.81 -1.02 -5.54
C GLY A 230 14.05 -2.41 -4.97
N PRO A 231 13.00 -3.04 -4.42
CA PRO A 231 13.07 -4.39 -3.86
C PRO A 231 13.04 -5.45 -4.98
N TYR A 232 14.07 -5.49 -5.83
CA TYR A 232 14.15 -6.48 -6.92
C TYR A 232 14.47 -7.87 -6.38
N THR A 233 13.67 -8.86 -6.76
CA THR A 233 14.00 -10.27 -6.54
C THR A 233 15.17 -10.71 -7.44
N HIS A 234 15.68 -11.92 -7.17
CA HIS A 234 16.74 -12.47 -8.01
C HIS A 234 16.26 -12.71 -9.45
N GLU A 235 15.03 -13.24 -9.59
CA GLU A 235 14.40 -13.49 -10.88
C GLU A 235 14.17 -12.20 -11.67
N GLU A 236 13.69 -11.15 -11.01
CA GLU A 236 13.48 -9.85 -11.65
C GLU A 236 14.81 -9.23 -12.10
N THR A 237 15.86 -9.40 -11.32
CA THR A 237 17.20 -8.93 -11.70
C THR A 237 17.71 -9.67 -12.93
N ILE A 238 17.46 -10.98 -13.04
CA ILE A 238 17.80 -11.77 -14.25
C ILE A 238 17.02 -11.25 -15.45
N LEU A 239 15.71 -11.08 -15.30
CA LEU A 239 14.83 -10.58 -16.36
C LEU A 239 15.28 -9.20 -16.88
N ILE A 240 15.63 -8.28 -15.97
CA ILE A 240 16.16 -6.96 -16.35
C ILE A 240 17.47 -7.10 -17.15
N LYS A 241 18.35 -7.99 -16.74
CA LYS A 241 19.61 -8.25 -17.48
C LYS A 241 19.37 -8.85 -18.86
N GLU A 242 18.36 -9.70 -19.02
CA GLU A 242 17.96 -10.22 -20.33
C GLU A 242 17.45 -9.10 -21.24
N TRP A 243 16.66 -8.17 -20.73
CA TRP A 243 16.25 -6.98 -21.48
C TRP A 243 17.47 -6.14 -21.92
N MET A 244 18.43 -5.93 -21.01
CA MET A 244 19.66 -5.19 -21.35
C MET A 244 20.41 -5.88 -22.51
N ILE A 245 20.53 -7.21 -22.48
CA ILE A 245 21.16 -7.98 -23.55
C ILE A 245 20.39 -7.81 -24.87
N THR A 246 19.04 -7.89 -24.79
CA THR A 246 18.15 -7.73 -25.97
C THR A 246 18.37 -6.38 -26.66
N PHE A 247 18.59 -5.32 -25.89
CA PHE A 247 18.82 -3.97 -26.42
C PHE A 247 20.30 -3.62 -26.64
N GLY A 248 21.20 -4.58 -26.46
CA GLY A 248 22.65 -4.36 -26.62
C GLY A 248 23.24 -3.37 -25.61
N LEU A 249 22.64 -3.25 -24.42
CA LEU A 249 23.10 -2.35 -23.37
C LEU A 249 24.12 -3.06 -22.47
N PRO A 250 25.38 -2.61 -22.41
CA PRO A 250 26.39 -3.20 -21.56
C PRO A 250 26.05 -3.08 -20.07
N PRO A 251 26.27 -4.14 -19.27
CA PRO A 251 25.84 -4.20 -17.86
C PRO A 251 26.48 -3.15 -16.97
N GLU A 252 27.66 -2.64 -17.30
CA GLU A 252 28.39 -1.61 -16.52
C GLU A 252 27.70 -0.24 -16.50
N TYR A 253 26.70 -0.01 -17.37
CA TYR A 253 25.95 1.23 -17.44
C TYR A 253 24.66 1.21 -16.63
N VAL A 254 24.28 0.05 -16.08
CA VAL A 254 23.12 -0.08 -15.20
C VAL A 254 23.55 -0.53 -13.81
N VAL A 255 23.18 0.21 -12.79
CA VAL A 255 23.54 -0.03 -11.39
C VAL A 255 22.28 -0.40 -10.62
N PHE A 256 22.31 -1.50 -9.89
CA PHE A 256 21.26 -1.90 -8.95
C PHE A 256 21.66 -1.49 -7.53
N LEU A 257 20.76 -0.80 -6.80
CA LEU A 257 20.94 -0.37 -5.40
C LEU A 257 19.86 -0.97 -4.51
#